data_90af580fb311deb0e40ff74c557efde4
#
_entry.id   90af580fb311deb0e40ff74c557efde4
#
_cell.length_a   1.000
_cell.length_b   1.000
_cell.length_c   1.000
_cell.angle_alpha   90.00
_cell.angle_beta   90.00
_cell.angle_gamma   90.00
#
_symmetry.space_group_name_H-M   'P 1'
#
loop_
_entity.id
_entity.type
_entity.pdbx_description
1 polymer ?
#
loop_
_entity_poly.entity_id
_entity_poly.type
_entity_poly.pdbx_seq_one_letter_code
_entity_poly.pdbx_strand_id
1 'polypeptide(L)'
;MPNTYSQIYIQIVFAVKDRLNLIPSQYREELHKYITGIVQNREHKMLSIFCMPDHTHLLVGLKPSIAISDLARDIKAGSSNFINDNRWVPGKFNWQEGFGAFSYSRSHIDAVIKYILHQEAHHRKKTFKEEYLDFLKKYEIKYD
;
A
#
# COMPACT_ATOMS: atom_id res chain seq x y z
N MET A 1 -19.09 -1.98 -17.64
CA MET A 1 -20.45 -1.40 -17.64
C MET A 1 -20.48 -0.18 -18.53
N PRO A 2 -21.20 -0.23 -19.63
CA PRO A 2 -21.14 0.87 -20.61
C PRO A 2 -21.68 2.21 -20.13
N ASN A 3 -22.45 2.24 -19.05
CA ASN A 3 -23.03 3.46 -18.52
C ASN A 3 -22.47 3.91 -17.16
N THR A 4 -21.32 3.34 -16.77
CA THR A 4 -20.70 3.68 -15.48
C THR A 4 -19.38 4.42 -15.71
N TYR A 5 -19.30 5.62 -15.15
CA TYR A 5 -18.11 6.47 -15.24
C TYR A 5 -17.67 6.82 -13.82
N SER A 6 -16.43 6.53 -13.49
CA SER A 6 -15.92 6.82 -12.15
C SER A 6 -14.46 7.24 -12.17
N GLN A 7 -14.08 8.01 -11.17
CA GLN A 7 -12.70 8.42 -10.93
C GLN A 7 -12.49 8.38 -9.42
N ILE A 8 -11.91 7.30 -8.93
CA ILE A 8 -11.73 7.07 -7.49
C ILE A 8 -10.26 6.77 -7.24
N TYR A 9 -9.58 7.63 -6.50
CA TYR A 9 -8.18 7.46 -6.16
C TYR A 9 -8.03 7.20 -4.67
N ILE A 10 -7.42 6.08 -4.32
CA ILE A 10 -7.25 5.65 -2.93
C ILE A 10 -5.78 5.31 -2.71
N GLN A 11 -5.19 5.88 -1.67
CA GLN A 11 -3.91 5.40 -1.15
C GLN A 11 -4.18 4.37 -0.07
N ILE A 12 -3.57 3.19 -0.20
CA ILE A 12 -3.66 2.13 0.80
C ILE A 12 -2.29 2.03 1.47
N VAL A 13 -2.30 1.96 2.80
CA VAL A 13 -1.07 1.87 3.61
C VAL A 13 -1.23 0.73 4.61
N PHE A 14 -0.25 -0.15 4.68
CA PHE A 14 -0.24 -1.22 5.67
C PHE A 14 1.19 -1.58 6.07
N ALA A 15 1.32 -2.16 7.26
CA ALA A 15 2.61 -2.42 7.88
C ALA A 15 2.91 -3.89 8.02
N VAL A 16 4.19 -4.22 8.12
CA VAL A 16 4.65 -5.55 8.53
C VAL A 16 4.25 -5.77 9.99
N LYS A 17 3.90 -7.00 10.34
CA LYS A 17 3.51 -7.34 11.70
C LYS A 17 4.58 -6.87 12.70
N ASP A 18 4.14 -6.19 13.76
CA ASP A 18 4.99 -5.57 14.78
C ASP A 18 5.96 -4.53 14.21
N ARG A 19 5.72 -4.08 12.98
CA ARG A 19 6.56 -3.08 12.28
C ARG A 19 8.03 -3.47 12.19
N LEU A 20 8.29 -4.77 12.04
CA LEU A 20 9.64 -5.28 11.84
C LEU A 20 10.15 -4.95 10.44
N ASN A 21 11.43 -4.68 10.32
CA ASN A 21 12.07 -4.39 9.02
C ASN A 21 12.40 -5.69 8.29
N LEU A 22 11.39 -6.33 7.72
CA LEU A 22 11.53 -7.66 7.12
C LEU A 22 11.56 -7.68 5.59
N ILE A 23 11.07 -6.65 4.91
CA ILE A 23 11.06 -6.65 3.45
C ILE A 23 12.44 -6.24 2.94
N PRO A 24 13.21 -7.18 2.31
CA PRO A 24 14.54 -6.85 1.83
C PRO A 24 14.48 -5.89 0.63
N SER A 25 15.28 -4.84 0.67
CA SER A 25 15.30 -3.86 -0.42
C SER A 25 15.74 -4.46 -1.75
N GLN A 26 16.55 -5.51 -1.73
CA GLN A 26 16.99 -6.20 -2.95
C GLN A 26 15.87 -6.87 -3.72
N TYR A 27 14.75 -7.21 -3.05
CA TYR A 27 13.59 -7.85 -3.68
C TYR A 27 12.42 -6.88 -3.88
N ARG A 28 12.62 -5.61 -3.60
CA ARG A 28 11.56 -4.59 -3.67
C ARG A 28 10.87 -4.56 -5.03
N GLU A 29 11.65 -4.54 -6.11
CA GLU A 29 11.09 -4.46 -7.45
C GLU A 29 10.23 -5.69 -7.80
N GLU A 30 10.67 -6.87 -7.38
CA GLU A 30 9.88 -8.08 -7.58
C GLU A 30 8.56 -8.03 -6.83
N LEU A 31 8.58 -7.53 -5.60
CA LEU A 31 7.37 -7.37 -4.79
C LEU A 31 6.43 -6.34 -5.41
N HIS A 32 6.98 -5.22 -5.90
CA HIS A 32 6.18 -4.20 -6.61
C HIS A 32 5.45 -4.81 -7.81
N LYS A 33 6.15 -5.59 -8.61
CA LYS A 33 5.55 -6.24 -9.79
C LYS A 33 4.46 -7.23 -9.40
N TYR A 34 4.69 -8.00 -8.36
CA TYR A 34 3.73 -8.98 -7.88
C TYR A 34 2.45 -8.31 -7.40
N ILE A 35 2.57 -7.29 -6.56
CA ILE A 35 1.41 -6.55 -6.03
C ILE A 35 0.68 -5.83 -7.17
N THR A 36 1.42 -5.22 -8.10
CA THR A 36 0.83 -4.56 -9.26
C THR A 36 0.00 -5.55 -10.07
N GLY A 37 0.49 -6.79 -10.23
CA GLY A 37 -0.25 -7.84 -10.91
C GLY A 37 -1.57 -8.17 -10.23
N ILE A 38 -1.60 -8.25 -8.90
CA ILE A 38 -2.82 -8.48 -8.14
C ILE A 38 -3.83 -7.36 -8.38
N VAL A 39 -3.38 -6.11 -8.29
CA VAL A 39 -4.23 -4.93 -8.47
C VAL A 39 -4.82 -4.91 -9.88
N GLN A 40 -4.00 -5.09 -10.89
CA GLN A 40 -4.43 -5.02 -12.30
C GLN A 40 -5.28 -6.21 -12.72
N ASN A 41 -5.06 -7.39 -12.17
CA ASN A 41 -5.90 -8.55 -12.42
C ASN A 41 -7.32 -8.38 -11.91
N ARG A 42 -7.53 -7.48 -10.96
CA ARG A 42 -8.84 -7.13 -10.44
C ARG A 42 -9.40 -5.87 -11.10
N GLU A 43 -8.80 -5.48 -12.22
CA GLU A 43 -9.22 -4.35 -13.06
C GLU A 43 -9.10 -2.98 -12.39
N HIS A 44 -8.30 -2.88 -11.31
CA HIS A 44 -7.90 -1.59 -10.75
C HIS A 44 -6.66 -1.10 -11.48
N LYS A 45 -6.37 0.18 -11.37
CA LYS A 45 -5.19 0.78 -11.97
C LYS A 45 -4.15 1.05 -10.89
N MET A 46 -2.94 0.51 -11.06
CA MET A 46 -1.82 0.85 -10.16
C MET A 46 -1.19 2.15 -10.65
N LEU A 47 -1.23 3.20 -9.83
CA LEU A 47 -0.63 4.49 -10.15
C LEU A 47 0.75 4.64 -9.54
N SER A 48 0.96 4.12 -8.33
CA SER A 48 2.25 4.21 -7.65
C SER A 48 2.31 3.18 -6.53
N ILE A 49 3.51 2.67 -6.26
CA ILE A 49 3.75 1.75 -5.15
C ILE A 49 5.17 1.92 -4.66
N PHE A 50 5.36 1.80 -3.34
CA PHE A 50 6.68 1.73 -2.74
C PHE A 50 6.63 0.90 -1.46
N CYS A 51 7.44 -0.16 -1.41
CA CYS A 51 7.56 -1.03 -0.24
C CYS A 51 8.82 -0.66 0.53
N MET A 52 8.64 -0.10 1.73
CA MET A 52 9.70 0.09 2.70
C MET A 52 9.91 -1.21 3.47
N PRO A 53 11.02 -1.39 4.18
CA PRO A 53 11.24 -2.63 4.94
C PRO A 53 10.14 -2.99 5.94
N ASP A 54 9.44 -2.00 6.51
CA ASP A 54 8.43 -2.21 7.55
C ASP A 54 7.00 -1.85 7.14
N HIS A 55 6.79 -1.29 5.95
CA HIS A 55 5.45 -0.88 5.50
C HIS A 55 5.39 -0.65 4.00
N THR A 56 4.18 -0.50 3.48
CA THR A 56 3.95 -0.30 2.05
C THR A 56 2.90 0.77 1.82
N HIS A 57 3.15 1.61 0.82
CA HIS A 57 2.19 2.57 0.29
C HIS A 57 1.87 2.22 -1.15
N LEU A 58 0.59 2.24 -1.53
CA LEU A 58 0.21 2.17 -2.94
C LEU A 58 -0.95 3.10 -3.23
N LEU A 59 -0.95 3.66 -4.43
CA LEU A 59 -2.02 4.53 -4.92
C LEU A 59 -2.70 3.84 -6.09
N VAL A 60 -4.01 3.63 -5.97
CA VAL A 60 -4.78 2.91 -6.99
C VAL A 60 -5.93 3.75 -7.52
N GLY A 61 -6.20 3.62 -8.81
CA GLY A 61 -7.45 4.02 -9.41
C GLY A 61 -8.43 2.88 -9.23
N LEU A 62 -9.42 3.06 -8.38
CA LEU A 62 -10.28 1.97 -7.91
C LEU A 62 -11.44 1.71 -8.87
N LYS A 63 -11.65 0.43 -9.20
CA LYS A 63 -12.86 -0.02 -9.89
C LYS A 63 -14.03 0.03 -8.89
N PRO A 64 -15.15 0.69 -9.22
CA PRO A 64 -16.20 0.95 -8.23
C PRO A 64 -16.97 -0.28 -7.76
N SER A 65 -16.82 -1.41 -8.41
CA SER A 65 -17.57 -2.65 -8.08
C SER A 65 -16.92 -3.49 -6.98
N ILE A 66 -15.75 -3.09 -6.47
CA ILE A 66 -15.00 -3.89 -5.49
C ILE A 66 -14.75 -3.07 -4.23
N ALA A 67 -14.95 -3.68 -3.06
CA ALA A 67 -14.69 -3.02 -1.80
C ALA A 67 -13.18 -2.89 -1.56
N ILE A 68 -12.77 -1.78 -0.97
CA ILE A 68 -11.37 -1.52 -0.63
C ILE A 68 -10.82 -2.61 0.30
N SER A 69 -11.62 -3.06 1.26
CA SER A 69 -11.22 -4.11 2.19
C SER A 69 -10.92 -5.43 1.49
N ASP A 70 -11.67 -5.77 0.44
CA ASP A 70 -11.42 -6.98 -0.34
C ASP A 70 -10.10 -6.86 -1.12
N LEU A 71 -9.84 -5.70 -1.71
CA LEU A 71 -8.58 -5.45 -2.41
C LEU A 71 -7.39 -5.55 -1.45
N ALA A 72 -7.48 -4.87 -0.30
CA ALA A 72 -6.41 -4.92 0.70
C ALA A 72 -6.15 -6.34 1.19
N ARG A 73 -7.21 -7.11 1.46
CA ARG A 73 -7.08 -8.51 1.85
C ARG A 73 -6.36 -9.32 0.79
N ASP A 74 -6.74 -9.18 -0.46
CA ASP A 74 -6.14 -9.95 -1.56
C ASP A 74 -4.66 -9.57 -1.76
N ILE A 75 -4.33 -8.30 -1.66
CA ILE A 75 -2.93 -7.84 -1.74
C ILE A 75 -2.11 -8.44 -0.60
N LYS A 76 -2.62 -8.35 0.63
CA LYS A 76 -1.90 -8.84 1.80
C LYS A 76 -1.72 -10.36 1.78
N ALA A 77 -2.78 -11.10 1.47
CA ALA A 77 -2.71 -12.56 1.40
C ALA A 77 -1.76 -13.01 0.28
N GLY A 78 -1.92 -12.47 -0.91
CA GLY A 78 -1.09 -12.84 -2.05
C GLY A 78 0.38 -12.49 -1.84
N SER A 79 0.67 -11.28 -1.38
CA SER A 79 2.06 -10.84 -1.18
C SER A 79 2.75 -11.57 -0.03
N SER A 80 2.06 -11.87 1.06
CA SER A 80 2.67 -12.65 2.15
C SER A 80 3.00 -14.07 1.69
N ASN A 81 2.11 -14.71 0.92
CA ASN A 81 2.39 -16.01 0.34
C ASN A 81 3.59 -15.97 -0.60
N PHE A 82 3.68 -14.94 -1.43
CA PHE A 82 4.80 -14.76 -2.35
C PHE A 82 6.13 -14.61 -1.61
N ILE A 83 6.16 -13.78 -0.56
CA ILE A 83 7.36 -13.59 0.27
C ILE A 83 7.76 -14.91 0.95
N ASN A 84 6.79 -15.63 1.51
CA ASN A 84 7.05 -16.90 2.21
C ASN A 84 7.49 -18.00 1.25
N ASP A 85 6.87 -18.10 0.08
CA ASP A 85 7.23 -19.12 -0.92
C ASP A 85 8.64 -18.91 -1.45
N ASN A 86 9.07 -17.65 -1.58
CA ASN A 86 10.42 -17.31 -2.03
C ASN A 86 11.44 -17.30 -0.89
N ARG A 87 11.00 -17.48 0.34
CA ARG A 87 11.87 -17.52 1.52
C ARG A 87 12.78 -16.30 1.63
N TRP A 88 12.21 -15.14 1.40
CA TRP A 88 12.95 -13.87 1.46
C TRP A 88 13.34 -13.48 2.88
N VAL A 89 12.64 -13.98 3.87
CA VAL A 89 12.89 -13.67 5.28
C VAL A 89 13.03 -14.95 6.09
N PRO A 90 13.81 -14.94 7.19
CA PRO A 90 13.85 -16.08 8.10
C PRO A 90 12.52 -16.22 8.83
N GLY A 91 12.00 -17.46 8.88
CA GLY A 91 10.70 -17.71 9.48
C GLY A 91 9.56 -17.31 8.59
N LYS A 92 8.41 -17.02 9.20
CA LYS A 92 7.18 -16.71 8.47
C LYS A 92 6.94 -15.21 8.43
N PHE A 93 6.67 -14.67 7.23
CA PHE A 93 6.30 -13.29 7.04
C PHE A 93 4.79 -13.12 7.21
N ASN A 94 4.37 -12.07 7.93
CA ASN A 94 2.98 -11.66 8.05
C ASN A 94 2.87 -10.15 8.01
N TRP A 95 1.77 -9.65 7.42
CA TRP A 95 1.39 -8.25 7.56
C TRP A 95 0.67 -8.03 8.88
N GLN A 96 0.74 -6.81 9.40
CA GLN A 96 -0.07 -6.37 10.54
C GLN A 96 -1.54 -6.37 10.12
N GLU A 97 -2.45 -6.66 11.04
CA GLU A 97 -3.88 -6.54 10.77
C GLU A 97 -4.26 -5.10 10.49
N GLY A 98 -5.24 -4.92 9.61
CA GLY A 98 -5.75 -3.61 9.26
C GLY A 98 -4.95 -2.92 8.16
N PHE A 99 -5.41 -1.76 7.78
CA PHE A 99 -4.79 -0.92 6.76
C PHE A 99 -5.34 0.50 6.89
N GLY A 100 -4.62 1.47 6.33
CA GLY A 100 -5.13 2.81 6.13
C GLY A 100 -5.60 2.99 4.70
N ALA A 101 -6.67 3.73 4.48
CA ALA A 101 -7.15 4.06 3.15
C ALA A 101 -7.54 5.54 3.12
N PHE A 102 -6.94 6.29 2.19
CA PHE A 102 -7.11 7.74 2.10
C PHE A 102 -7.43 8.12 0.67
N SER A 103 -8.45 8.95 0.50
CA SER A 103 -8.91 9.37 -0.83
C SER A 103 -8.29 10.71 -1.24
N TYR A 104 -8.13 10.88 -2.55
CA TYR A 104 -7.56 12.10 -3.12
C TYR A 104 -8.35 12.55 -4.34
N SER A 105 -8.37 13.87 -4.57
CA SER A 105 -8.89 14.41 -5.83
C SER A 105 -7.81 14.30 -6.92
N ARG A 106 -8.23 14.38 -8.18
CA ARG A 106 -7.33 14.32 -9.33
C ARG A 106 -6.19 15.35 -9.23
N SER A 107 -6.48 16.53 -8.70
CA SER A 107 -5.50 17.61 -8.59
C SER A 107 -4.35 17.29 -7.64
N HIS A 108 -4.49 16.32 -6.74
CA HIS A 108 -3.46 15.94 -5.78
C HIS A 108 -2.63 14.70 -6.21
N ILE A 109 -3.02 14.05 -7.31
CA ILE A 109 -2.44 12.75 -7.66
C ILE A 109 -0.93 12.81 -7.91
N ASP A 110 -0.47 13.82 -8.66
CA ASP A 110 0.97 13.94 -8.94
C ASP A 110 1.79 14.13 -7.67
N ALA A 111 1.29 14.90 -6.72
CA ALA A 111 1.96 15.11 -5.44
C ALA A 111 1.98 13.82 -4.61
N VAL A 112 0.90 13.06 -4.62
CA VAL A 112 0.83 11.77 -3.88
C VAL A 112 1.79 10.74 -4.49
N ILE A 113 1.87 10.68 -5.81
CA ILE A 113 2.82 9.79 -6.49
C ILE A 113 4.25 10.11 -6.07
N LYS A 114 4.64 11.39 -6.08
CA LYS A 114 5.96 11.82 -5.64
C LYS A 114 6.22 11.44 -4.18
N TYR A 115 5.23 11.67 -3.32
CA TYR A 115 5.34 11.32 -1.91
C TYR A 115 5.63 9.83 -1.73
N ILE A 116 4.89 8.97 -2.43
CA ILE A 116 5.06 7.52 -2.34
C ILE A 116 6.44 7.10 -2.84
N LEU A 117 6.89 7.64 -3.96
CA LEU A 117 8.18 7.27 -4.55
C LEU A 117 9.39 7.76 -3.74
N HIS A 118 9.21 8.76 -2.87
CA HIS A 118 10.30 9.32 -2.06
C HIS A 118 10.28 8.83 -0.60
N GLN A 119 9.73 7.65 -0.36
CA GLN A 119 9.59 7.09 1.00
C GLN A 119 10.93 6.94 1.73
N GLU A 120 11.98 6.53 1.06
CA GLU A 120 13.29 6.37 1.71
C GLU A 120 13.81 7.71 2.27
N ALA A 121 13.75 8.76 1.48
CA ALA A 121 14.17 10.10 1.93
C ALA A 121 13.27 10.62 3.05
N HIS A 122 11.97 10.37 2.94
CA HIS A 122 10.99 10.79 3.93
C HIS A 122 11.24 10.12 5.29
N HIS A 123 11.49 8.82 5.29
CA HIS A 123 11.68 8.04 6.52
C HIS A 123 13.06 8.19 7.15
N ARG A 124 13.97 8.93 6.55
CA ARG A 124 15.20 9.37 7.24
C ARG A 124 14.89 10.37 8.35
N LYS A 125 13.76 11.07 8.26
CA LYS A 125 13.36 12.14 9.21
C LYS A 125 12.17 11.76 10.07
N LYS A 126 11.38 10.77 9.67
CA LYS A 126 10.12 10.44 10.31
C LYS A 126 9.87 8.93 10.28
N THR A 127 9.50 8.37 11.43
CA THR A 127 9.17 6.94 11.51
C THR A 127 7.82 6.66 10.84
N PHE A 128 7.56 5.40 10.52
CA PHE A 128 6.26 5.00 9.99
C PHE A 128 5.13 5.34 10.96
N LYS A 129 5.33 5.12 12.26
CA LYS A 129 4.31 5.44 13.27
C LYS A 129 3.98 6.93 13.24
N GLU A 130 4.99 7.79 13.20
CA GLU A 130 4.78 9.23 13.12
C GLU A 130 4.03 9.62 11.85
N GLU A 131 4.43 9.07 10.71
CA GLU A 131 3.76 9.30 9.43
C GLU A 131 2.30 8.88 9.49
N TYR A 132 2.04 7.68 10.00
CA TYR A 132 0.69 7.14 10.06
C TYR A 132 -0.23 7.98 10.95
N LEU A 133 0.27 8.41 12.11
CA LEU A 133 -0.47 9.29 13.01
C LEU A 133 -0.76 10.64 12.35
N ASP A 134 0.18 11.18 11.57
CA ASP A 134 -0.04 12.41 10.81
C ASP A 134 -1.18 12.26 9.79
N PHE A 135 -1.24 11.12 9.09
CA PHE A 135 -2.36 10.80 8.19
C PHE A 135 -3.68 10.79 8.95
N LEU A 136 -3.73 10.12 10.09
CA LEU A 136 -4.97 10.02 10.87
C LEU A 136 -5.44 11.39 11.33
N LYS A 137 -4.53 12.26 11.77
CA LYS A 137 -4.85 13.63 12.16
C LYS A 137 -5.33 14.46 10.98
N LYS A 138 -4.63 14.37 9.86
CA LYS A 138 -4.97 15.13 8.64
C LYS A 138 -6.37 14.81 8.14
N TYR A 139 -6.78 13.56 8.21
CA TYR A 139 -8.10 13.11 7.75
C TYR A 139 -9.12 13.04 8.88
N GLU A 140 -8.76 13.54 10.08
CA GLU A 140 -9.67 13.60 11.24
C GLU A 140 -10.24 12.22 11.62
N ILE A 141 -9.42 11.19 11.54
CA ILE A 141 -9.79 9.81 11.87
C ILE A 141 -9.47 9.55 13.34
N LYS A 142 -10.46 9.06 14.09
CA LYS A 142 -10.25 8.69 15.50
C LYS A 142 -9.43 7.39 15.58
N TYR A 143 -8.54 7.33 16.54
CA TYR A 143 -7.70 6.16 16.79
C TYR A 143 -7.42 6.01 18.29
N ASP A 144 -7.09 4.78 18.69
CA ASP A 144 -6.75 4.46 20.08
C ASP A 144 -5.28 4.75 20.39
#